data_5a8110ba04b404fee0030116c15f4d96
#
_entry.id   5a8110ba04b404fee0030116c15f4d96
#
_cell.length_a   1.000
_cell.length_b   1.000
_cell.length_c   1.000
_cell.angle_alpha   90.00
_cell.angle_beta   90.00
_cell.angle_gamma   90.00
#
_symmetry.space_group_name_H-M   'P 1'
#
loop_
_entity.id
_entity.type
_entity.pdbx_description
1 polymer ?
#
loop_
_entity_poly.entity_id
_entity_poly.type
_entity_poly.pdbx_seq_one_letter_code
_entity_poly.pdbx_strand_id
1 'polypeptide(L)'
;MTIRIIEDNKKIILFSLIIISVISFLNTVSKGLVNGCDFQWQPAVLFWEGVNHYQKFIINGKGDFLCQNGEYAHLLHVLYYPFTLFSWEVARVLWLVVNIFFFFLIPLLICRSLKLTKYKTIVLLLIFITCYPSRMTLNYGQQSLFVLFFMILPFISNNTFSSIFSGFSYVK
;
A
#
# COMPACT_ATOMS: atom_id res chain seq x y z
N MET A 1 -18.92 40.80 -2.28
CA MET A 1 -19.88 39.66 -2.29
C MET A 1 -19.27 38.40 -2.92
N THR A 2 -18.64 38.47 -4.08
CA THR A 2 -18.07 37.32 -4.83
C THR A 2 -16.98 36.55 -4.07
N ILE A 3 -16.06 37.19 -3.35
CA ILE A 3 -14.95 36.54 -2.61
C ILE A 3 -15.49 35.68 -1.47
N ARG A 4 -16.51 36.13 -0.75
CA ARG A 4 -17.11 35.37 0.36
C ARG A 4 -17.82 34.11 -0.11
N ILE A 5 -18.51 34.17 -1.26
CA ILE A 5 -19.15 33.01 -1.89
C ILE A 5 -18.09 31.96 -2.31
N ILE A 6 -16.92 32.38 -2.81
CA ILE A 6 -15.81 31.49 -3.19
C ILE A 6 -15.20 30.81 -1.95
N GLU A 7 -15.05 31.52 -0.84
CA GLU A 7 -14.52 30.96 0.41
C GLU A 7 -15.48 29.96 1.05
N ASP A 8 -16.79 30.28 1.07
CA ASP A 8 -17.80 29.38 1.61
C ASP A 8 -17.92 28.11 0.79
N ASN A 9 -17.85 28.20 -0.54
CA ASN A 9 -17.82 27.03 -1.42
C ASN A 9 -16.58 26.15 -1.19
N LYS A 10 -15.40 26.73 -0.95
CA LYS A 10 -14.18 25.95 -0.60
C LYS A 10 -14.35 25.17 0.69
N LYS A 11 -14.97 25.73 1.70
CA LYS A 11 -15.22 25.03 2.98
C LYS A 11 -16.19 23.87 2.80
N ILE A 12 -17.27 24.07 2.05
CA ILE A 12 -18.25 23.03 1.75
C ILE A 12 -17.58 21.87 0.98
N ILE A 13 -16.82 22.19 -0.06
CA ILE A 13 -16.10 21.18 -0.86
C ILE A 13 -15.12 20.40 0.03
N LEU A 14 -14.34 21.10 0.86
CA LEU A 14 -13.37 20.45 1.75
C LEU A 14 -14.08 19.54 2.77
N PHE A 15 -15.17 19.99 3.36
CA PHE A 15 -15.95 19.22 4.30
C PHE A 15 -16.54 17.95 3.64
N SER A 16 -17.09 18.09 2.44
CA SER A 16 -17.61 16.95 1.67
C SER A 16 -16.50 15.93 1.34
N LEU A 17 -15.33 16.42 0.92
CA LEU A 17 -14.17 15.56 0.66
C LEU A 17 -13.71 14.82 1.91
N ILE A 18 -13.71 15.46 3.07
CA ILE A 18 -13.35 14.81 4.34
C ILE A 18 -14.31 13.66 4.64
N ILE A 19 -15.63 13.88 4.55
CA ILE A 19 -16.64 12.86 4.81
C ILE A 19 -16.44 11.66 3.85
N ILE A 20 -16.36 11.93 2.55
CA ILE A 20 -16.17 10.90 1.54
C ILE A 20 -14.87 10.12 1.80
N SER A 21 -13.78 10.81 2.15
CA SER A 21 -12.50 10.18 2.44
C SER A 21 -12.55 9.28 3.67
N VAL A 22 -13.19 9.72 4.74
CA VAL A 22 -13.35 8.92 5.97
C VAL A 22 -14.16 7.66 5.67
N ILE A 23 -15.32 7.78 5.03
CA ILE A 23 -16.15 6.63 4.66
C ILE A 23 -15.37 5.67 3.75
N SER A 24 -14.69 6.23 2.74
CA SER A 24 -13.89 5.47 1.78
C SER A 24 -12.75 4.70 2.47
N PHE A 25 -12.04 5.36 3.39
CA PHE A 25 -10.95 4.76 4.15
C PHE A 25 -11.44 3.62 5.04
N LEU A 26 -12.48 3.86 5.85
CA LEU A 26 -13.05 2.85 6.74
C LEU A 26 -13.53 1.62 5.98
N ASN A 27 -14.25 1.82 4.85
CA ASN A 27 -14.67 0.71 4.00
C ASN A 27 -13.48 -0.05 3.40
N THR A 28 -12.40 0.65 3.04
CA THR A 28 -11.21 0.01 2.47
C THR A 28 -10.46 -0.81 3.52
N VAL A 29 -10.28 -0.27 4.73
CA VAL A 29 -9.63 -0.97 5.84
C VAL A 29 -10.45 -2.20 6.24
N SER A 30 -11.77 -2.08 6.38
CA SER A 30 -12.63 -3.22 6.71
C SER A 30 -12.53 -4.35 5.69
N LYS A 31 -12.43 -4.02 4.41
CA LYS A 31 -12.20 -5.01 3.35
C LYS A 31 -10.79 -5.60 3.41
N GLY A 32 -9.76 -4.79 3.67
CA GLY A 32 -8.38 -5.26 3.83
C GLY A 32 -8.20 -6.25 4.98
N LEU A 33 -9.00 -6.12 6.06
CA LEU A 33 -9.03 -7.07 7.16
C LEU A 33 -9.55 -8.47 6.76
N VAL A 34 -10.29 -8.57 5.67
CA VAL A 34 -10.91 -9.83 5.22
C VAL A 34 -10.21 -10.41 3.98
N ASN A 35 -9.85 -9.57 3.02
CA ASN A 35 -9.34 -10.00 1.71
C ASN A 35 -7.85 -10.39 1.77
N GLY A 36 -6.94 -9.45 1.53
CA GLY A 36 -5.48 -9.68 1.56
C GLY A 36 -4.95 -10.66 0.50
N CYS A 37 -5.68 -10.90 -0.58
CA CYS A 37 -5.36 -11.94 -1.58
C CYS A 37 -4.03 -11.72 -2.31
N ASP A 38 -3.54 -10.48 -2.42
CA ASP A 38 -2.26 -10.17 -3.07
C ASP A 38 -1.07 -10.14 -2.08
N PHE A 39 -1.33 -10.36 -0.78
CA PHE A 39 -0.28 -10.54 0.20
C PHE A 39 0.32 -11.94 0.06
N GLN A 40 1.53 -12.04 -0.42
CA GLN A 40 2.22 -13.28 -0.79
C GLN A 40 2.73 -14.08 0.43
N TRP A 41 1.91 -14.22 1.47
CA TRP A 41 2.26 -14.90 2.71
C TRP A 41 2.49 -16.40 2.50
N GLN A 42 1.54 -17.10 1.89
CA GLN A 42 1.67 -18.57 1.72
C GLN A 42 2.80 -18.95 0.78
N PRO A 43 3.01 -18.31 -0.39
CA PRO A 43 4.22 -18.52 -1.19
C PRO A 43 5.52 -18.27 -0.41
N ALA A 44 5.55 -17.25 0.47
CA ALA A 44 6.70 -16.97 1.30
C ALA A 44 6.94 -18.07 2.36
N VAL A 45 5.90 -18.57 3.02
CA VAL A 45 6.01 -19.73 3.95
C VAL A 45 6.62 -20.92 3.23
N LEU A 46 6.08 -21.31 2.07
CA LEU A 46 6.59 -22.44 1.29
C LEU A 46 8.04 -22.23 0.84
N PHE A 47 8.40 -21.00 0.47
CA PHE A 47 9.78 -20.66 0.11
C PHE A 47 10.75 -20.93 1.28
N TRP A 48 10.39 -20.53 2.50
CA TRP A 48 11.22 -20.73 3.69
C TRP A 48 11.22 -22.18 4.20
N GLU A 49 10.19 -22.96 3.87
CA GLU A 49 10.15 -24.41 4.09
C GLU A 49 10.96 -25.20 3.04
N GLY A 50 11.58 -24.52 2.07
CA GLY A 50 12.34 -25.17 0.98
C GLY A 50 11.45 -25.82 -0.08
N VAL A 51 10.16 -25.53 -0.09
CA VAL A 51 9.21 -26.06 -1.06
C VAL A 51 9.14 -25.14 -2.28
N ASN A 52 9.23 -25.71 -3.47
CA ASN A 52 9.08 -24.94 -4.70
C ASN A 52 7.61 -24.50 -4.88
N HIS A 53 7.30 -23.29 -4.44
CA HIS A 53 5.96 -22.73 -4.49
C HIS A 53 5.45 -22.50 -5.92
N TYR A 54 6.33 -22.26 -6.91
CA TYR A 54 5.94 -22.16 -8.32
C TYR A 54 5.41 -23.48 -8.86
N GLN A 55 6.11 -24.56 -8.57
CA GLN A 55 5.70 -25.90 -8.98
C GLN A 55 4.38 -26.31 -8.31
N LYS A 56 4.26 -26.04 -7.01
CA LYS A 56 3.03 -26.31 -6.27
C LYS A 56 1.85 -25.53 -6.81
N PHE A 57 2.06 -24.26 -7.18
CA PHE A 57 1.04 -23.42 -7.81
C PHE A 57 0.59 -23.97 -9.17
N ILE A 58 1.52 -24.45 -10.02
CA ILE A 58 1.22 -25.04 -11.32
C ILE A 58 0.40 -26.33 -11.17
N ILE A 59 0.75 -27.18 -10.20
CA ILE A 59 0.10 -28.48 -9.99
C ILE A 59 -1.29 -28.32 -9.38
N ASN A 60 -1.41 -27.52 -8.31
CA ASN A 60 -2.61 -27.47 -7.48
C ASN A 60 -3.53 -26.28 -7.83
N GLY A 61 -3.04 -25.32 -8.63
CA GLY A 61 -3.77 -24.10 -8.96
C GLY A 61 -3.97 -23.16 -7.79
N LYS A 62 -4.94 -22.25 -7.92
CA LYS A 62 -5.18 -21.18 -6.92
C LYS A 62 -5.77 -21.68 -5.60
N GLY A 63 -6.37 -22.87 -5.56
CA GLY A 63 -7.12 -23.35 -4.40
C GLY A 63 -6.30 -23.50 -3.13
N ASP A 64 -5.03 -23.88 -3.27
CA ASP A 64 -4.14 -24.12 -2.13
C ASP A 64 -3.36 -22.87 -1.66
N PHE A 65 -3.53 -21.72 -2.31
CA PHE A 65 -2.73 -20.51 -2.07
C PHE A 65 -3.52 -19.36 -1.48
N LEU A 66 -4.62 -19.62 -0.81
CA LEU A 66 -5.45 -18.56 -0.21
C LEU A 66 -5.72 -17.40 -1.20
N CYS A 67 -6.04 -17.72 -2.46
CA CYS A 67 -6.17 -16.82 -3.61
C CYS A 67 -4.89 -16.06 -4.03
N GLN A 68 -3.71 -16.43 -3.52
CA GLN A 68 -2.45 -15.79 -3.84
C GLN A 68 -1.77 -16.45 -5.06
N ASN A 69 -1.10 -15.64 -5.88
CA ASN A 69 -0.34 -16.13 -7.03
C ASN A 69 1.14 -16.31 -6.65
N GLY A 70 1.72 -17.46 -6.92
CA GLY A 70 3.14 -17.73 -6.66
C GLY A 70 4.10 -17.16 -7.70
N GLU A 71 3.75 -16.06 -8.37
CA GLU A 71 4.46 -15.54 -9.56
C GLU A 71 5.51 -14.46 -9.24
N TYR A 72 5.70 -14.11 -7.98
CA TYR A 72 6.58 -13.00 -7.59
C TYR A 72 8.02 -13.44 -7.37
N ALA A 73 8.94 -12.48 -7.52
CA ALA A 73 10.38 -12.72 -7.36
C ALA A 73 10.74 -13.19 -5.93
N HIS A 74 11.75 -14.06 -5.84
CA HIS A 74 12.24 -14.63 -4.56
C HIS A 74 12.59 -13.56 -3.51
N LEU A 75 13.09 -12.40 -3.92
CA LEU A 75 13.41 -11.31 -3.00
C LEU A 75 12.20 -10.83 -2.20
N LEU A 76 10.99 -10.88 -2.75
CA LEU A 76 9.77 -10.56 -2.04
C LEU A 76 9.52 -11.56 -0.89
N HIS A 77 9.77 -12.85 -1.11
CA HIS A 77 9.61 -13.87 -0.07
C HIS A 77 10.61 -13.71 1.07
N VAL A 78 11.82 -13.23 0.77
CA VAL A 78 12.81 -12.87 1.80
C VAL A 78 12.30 -11.69 2.66
N LEU A 79 11.74 -10.66 2.03
CA LEU A 79 11.17 -9.51 2.74
C LEU A 79 9.94 -9.86 3.58
N TYR A 80 9.21 -10.90 3.18
CA TYR A 80 8.04 -11.37 3.94
C TYR A 80 8.37 -12.33 5.07
N TYR A 81 9.64 -12.73 5.25
CA TYR A 81 10.05 -13.62 6.33
C TYR A 81 9.45 -13.28 7.71
N PRO A 82 9.47 -12.02 8.19
CA PRO A 82 8.92 -11.71 9.52
C PRO A 82 7.43 -12.05 9.64
N PHE A 83 6.68 -12.03 8.54
CA PHE A 83 5.25 -12.34 8.54
C PHE A 83 4.98 -13.85 8.50
N THR A 84 5.92 -14.65 7.99
CA THR A 84 5.78 -16.12 7.94
C THR A 84 5.84 -16.77 9.30
N LEU A 85 6.30 -16.03 10.32
CA LEU A 85 6.36 -16.49 11.73
C LEU A 85 4.98 -16.46 12.41
N PHE A 86 3.96 -15.90 11.76
CA PHE A 86 2.61 -15.76 12.31
C PHE A 86 1.60 -16.55 11.48
N SER A 87 0.42 -16.85 12.08
CA SER A 87 -0.70 -17.38 11.31
C SER A 87 -1.17 -16.40 10.23
N TRP A 88 -1.84 -16.91 9.23
CA TRP A 88 -2.37 -16.10 8.13
C TRP A 88 -3.17 -14.88 8.61
N GLU A 89 -4.06 -15.08 9.58
CA GLU A 89 -4.93 -14.04 10.12
C GLU A 89 -4.11 -12.89 10.75
N VAL A 90 -3.11 -13.23 11.54
CA VAL A 90 -2.23 -12.26 12.20
C VAL A 90 -1.32 -11.58 11.18
N ALA A 91 -0.69 -12.35 10.31
CA ALA A 91 0.20 -11.83 9.26
C ALA A 91 -0.50 -10.83 8.35
N ARG A 92 -1.75 -11.13 7.95
CA ARG A 92 -2.59 -10.25 7.14
C ARG A 92 -2.87 -8.90 7.81
N VAL A 93 -3.20 -8.93 9.11
CA VAL A 93 -3.45 -7.70 9.88
C VAL A 93 -2.17 -6.87 10.00
N LEU A 94 -1.04 -7.51 10.32
CA LEU A 94 0.26 -6.83 10.40
C LEU A 94 0.64 -6.20 9.05
N TRP A 95 0.44 -6.93 7.96
CA TRP A 95 0.70 -6.41 6.61
C TRP A 95 -0.23 -5.25 6.25
N LEU A 96 -1.49 -5.31 6.64
CA LEU A 96 -2.42 -4.19 6.46
C LEU A 96 -1.94 -2.94 7.21
N VAL A 97 -1.45 -3.08 8.44
CA VAL A 97 -0.88 -1.96 9.22
C VAL A 97 0.33 -1.35 8.49
N VAL A 98 1.23 -2.19 7.96
CA VAL A 98 2.38 -1.72 7.15
C VAL A 98 1.91 -0.97 5.91
N ASN A 99 0.90 -1.49 5.20
CA ASN A 99 0.34 -0.82 4.03
C ASN A 99 -0.34 0.52 4.40
N ILE A 100 -1.07 0.61 5.52
CA ILE A 100 -1.65 1.86 6.02
C ILE A 100 -0.54 2.88 6.33
N PHE A 101 0.57 2.45 6.93
CA PHE A 101 1.71 3.31 7.18
C PHE A 101 2.25 3.93 5.87
N PHE A 102 2.53 3.13 4.85
CA PHE A 102 3.00 3.63 3.56
C PHE A 102 1.95 4.45 2.82
N PHE A 103 0.67 4.09 2.97
CA PHE A 103 -0.46 4.80 2.38
C PHE A 103 -0.51 6.28 2.78
N PHE A 104 -0.17 6.60 4.03
CA PHE A 104 -0.09 7.99 4.47
C PHE A 104 1.30 8.60 4.29
N LEU A 105 2.36 7.83 4.50
CA LEU A 105 3.73 8.31 4.41
C LEU A 105 4.07 8.82 3.00
N ILE A 106 3.72 8.07 1.96
CA ILE A 106 4.07 8.38 0.57
C ILE A 106 3.53 9.75 0.14
N PRO A 107 2.23 10.04 0.20
CA PRO A 107 1.72 11.35 -0.22
C PRO A 107 2.22 12.49 0.66
N LEU A 108 2.49 12.26 1.96
CA LEU A 108 3.11 13.26 2.82
C LEU A 108 4.53 13.60 2.39
N LEU A 109 5.34 12.60 2.04
CA LEU A 109 6.70 12.82 1.53
C LEU A 109 6.67 13.58 0.20
N ILE A 110 5.77 13.25 -0.70
CA ILE A 110 5.58 13.97 -1.97
C ILE A 110 5.19 15.42 -1.70
N CYS A 111 4.22 15.67 -0.82
CA CYS A 111 3.80 17.04 -0.46
C CYS A 111 4.94 17.85 0.13
N ARG A 112 5.77 17.24 0.98
CA ARG A 112 6.94 17.88 1.59
C ARG A 112 8.01 18.21 0.55
N SER A 113 8.30 17.28 -0.34
CA SER A 113 9.27 17.48 -1.45
C SER A 113 8.84 18.61 -2.38
N LEU A 114 7.56 18.68 -2.70
CA LEU A 114 6.97 19.73 -3.54
C LEU A 114 6.70 21.04 -2.77
N LYS A 115 7.04 21.12 -1.49
CA LYS A 115 6.81 22.30 -0.60
C LYS A 115 5.37 22.82 -0.68
N LEU A 116 4.40 21.92 -0.69
CA LEU A 116 2.98 22.28 -0.79
C LEU A 116 2.51 23.00 0.49
N THR A 117 1.58 23.94 0.31
CA THR A 117 0.90 24.60 1.44
C THR A 117 0.03 23.58 2.19
N LYS A 118 -0.27 23.84 3.48
CA LYS A 118 -1.13 22.96 4.31
C LYS A 118 -2.45 22.61 3.62
N TYR A 119 -3.09 23.58 3.00
CA TYR A 119 -4.37 23.37 2.30
C TYR A 119 -4.21 22.40 1.13
N LYS A 120 -3.22 22.62 0.26
CA LYS A 120 -2.94 21.74 -0.88
C LYS A 120 -2.57 20.33 -0.43
N THR A 121 -1.80 20.20 0.66
CA THR A 121 -1.45 18.92 1.27
C THR A 121 -2.70 18.15 1.72
N ILE A 122 -3.62 18.81 2.44
CA ILE A 122 -4.87 18.19 2.89
C ILE A 122 -5.71 17.73 1.69
N VAL A 123 -5.90 18.58 0.70
CA VAL A 123 -6.69 18.24 -0.49
C VAL A 123 -6.07 17.04 -1.24
N LEU A 124 -4.75 17.02 -1.42
CA LEU A 124 -4.05 15.91 -2.08
C LEU A 124 -4.20 14.61 -1.30
N LEU A 125 -4.07 14.65 0.03
CA LEU A 125 -4.29 13.48 0.88
C LEU A 125 -5.72 12.94 0.76
N LEU A 126 -6.72 13.82 0.79
CA LEU A 126 -8.13 13.42 0.67
C LEU A 126 -8.41 12.80 -0.71
N ILE A 127 -7.85 13.36 -1.78
CA ILE A 127 -7.94 12.78 -3.13
C ILE A 127 -7.25 11.41 -3.16
N PHE A 128 -6.06 11.27 -2.58
CA PHE A 128 -5.34 10.01 -2.55
C PHE A 128 -6.11 8.91 -1.81
N ILE A 129 -6.74 9.25 -0.69
CA ILE A 129 -7.58 8.34 0.11
C ILE A 129 -8.80 7.86 -0.68
N THR A 130 -9.40 8.72 -1.49
CA THR A 130 -10.58 8.38 -2.30
C THR A 130 -10.26 7.71 -3.62
N CYS A 131 -9.01 7.83 -4.07
CA CYS A 131 -8.56 7.30 -5.36
C CYS A 131 -8.69 5.77 -5.42
N TYR A 132 -9.29 5.26 -6.48
CA TYR A 132 -9.55 3.82 -6.64
C TYR A 132 -8.27 2.95 -6.55
N PRO A 133 -7.17 3.26 -7.27
CA PRO A 133 -5.93 2.46 -7.19
C PRO A 133 -5.38 2.37 -5.76
N SER A 134 -5.35 3.49 -5.03
CA SER A 134 -4.85 3.52 -3.64
C SER A 134 -5.68 2.63 -2.72
N ARG A 135 -7.00 2.65 -2.89
CA ARG A 135 -7.92 1.81 -2.13
C ARG A 135 -7.76 0.32 -2.44
N MET A 136 -7.61 -0.01 -3.72
CA MET A 136 -7.41 -1.41 -4.14
C MET A 136 -6.13 -1.99 -3.55
N THR A 137 -5.06 -1.20 -3.46
CA THR A 137 -3.80 -1.62 -2.83
C THR A 137 -3.99 -2.03 -1.38
N LEU A 138 -4.73 -1.24 -0.58
CA LEU A 138 -5.04 -1.60 0.81
C LEU A 138 -6.00 -2.80 0.90
N ASN A 139 -7.03 -2.84 0.05
CA ASN A 139 -8.05 -3.88 0.07
C ASN A 139 -7.48 -5.27 -0.23
N TYR A 140 -6.60 -5.38 -1.21
CA TYR A 140 -5.99 -6.66 -1.62
C TYR A 140 -4.66 -6.97 -0.94
N GLY A 141 -4.13 -6.04 -0.12
CA GLY A 141 -2.83 -6.23 0.52
C GLY A 141 -1.66 -6.22 -0.46
N GLN A 142 -1.77 -5.43 -1.54
CA GLN A 142 -0.72 -5.36 -2.56
C GLN A 142 0.55 -4.73 -2.01
N GLN A 143 1.70 -5.19 -2.51
CA GLN A 143 3.01 -4.62 -2.21
C GLN A 143 3.30 -3.31 -2.96
N SER A 144 2.37 -2.81 -3.76
CA SER A 144 2.56 -1.64 -4.64
C SER A 144 2.93 -0.37 -3.88
N LEU A 145 2.43 -0.15 -2.65
CA LEU A 145 2.82 0.99 -1.82
C LEU A 145 4.25 0.86 -1.32
N PHE A 146 4.66 -0.32 -0.91
CA PHE A 146 6.03 -0.62 -0.52
C PHE A 146 7.00 -0.35 -1.68
N VAL A 147 6.71 -0.89 -2.85
CA VAL A 147 7.49 -0.67 -4.08
C VAL A 147 7.55 0.81 -4.42
N LEU A 148 6.41 1.51 -4.42
CA LEU A 148 6.33 2.95 -4.72
C LEU A 148 7.16 3.78 -3.75
N PHE A 149 7.16 3.43 -2.46
CA PHE A 149 7.99 4.11 -1.47
C PHE A 149 9.48 4.07 -1.85
N PHE A 150 10.00 2.88 -2.18
CA PHE A 150 11.39 2.74 -2.58
C PHE A 150 11.70 3.42 -3.92
N MET A 151 10.75 3.45 -4.85
CA MET A 151 10.91 4.18 -6.11
C MET A 151 11.03 5.70 -5.93
N ILE A 152 10.31 6.29 -4.97
CA ILE A 152 10.33 7.74 -4.78
C ILE A 152 11.47 8.22 -3.88
N LEU A 153 12.10 7.35 -3.07
CA LEU A 153 13.17 7.73 -2.15
C LEU A 153 14.33 8.49 -2.83
N PRO A 154 14.85 8.09 -4.01
CA PRO A 154 15.93 8.81 -4.69
C PRO A 154 15.55 10.25 -5.09
N PHE A 155 14.27 10.48 -5.39
CA PHE A 155 13.78 11.82 -5.78
C PHE A 155 13.56 12.75 -4.59
N ILE A 156 13.41 12.19 -3.39
CA ILE A 156 13.15 12.94 -2.15
C ILE A 156 14.46 13.18 -1.38
N SER A 157 15.38 12.24 -1.42
CA SER A 157 16.65 12.24 -0.69
C SER A 157 17.82 12.21 -1.66
N ASN A 158 18.63 13.26 -1.69
CA ASN A 158 19.84 13.33 -2.51
C ASN A 158 21.00 12.48 -1.93
N ASN A 159 20.70 11.36 -1.28
CA ASN A 159 21.70 10.53 -0.63
C ASN A 159 21.95 9.25 -1.46
N THR A 160 23.22 8.83 -1.56
CA THR A 160 23.64 7.58 -2.24
C THR A 160 22.88 6.36 -1.71
N PHE A 161 22.58 6.32 -0.41
CA PHE A 161 21.77 5.27 0.20
C PHE A 161 20.35 5.15 -0.43
N SER A 162 19.74 6.26 -0.81
CA SER A 162 18.42 6.23 -1.43
C SER A 162 18.41 5.54 -2.79
N SER A 163 19.50 5.66 -3.54
CA SER A 163 19.67 4.99 -4.84
C SER A 163 19.82 3.47 -4.69
N ILE A 164 20.51 3.00 -3.63
CA ILE A 164 20.60 1.57 -3.32
C ILE A 164 19.21 1.01 -2.98
N PHE A 165 18.47 1.72 -2.14
CA PHE A 165 17.10 1.30 -1.77
C PHE A 165 16.12 1.32 -2.95
N SER A 166 16.37 2.11 -4.00
CA SER A 166 15.53 2.03 -5.21
C SER A 166 15.60 0.65 -5.89
N GLY A 167 16.69 -0.10 -5.70
CA GLY A 167 16.78 -1.50 -6.14
C GLY A 167 15.70 -2.39 -5.57
N PHE A 168 15.19 -2.11 -4.37
CA PHE A 168 14.05 -2.83 -3.78
C PHE A 168 12.72 -2.59 -4.52
N SER A 169 12.63 -1.60 -5.39
CA SER A 169 11.44 -1.41 -6.23
C SER A 169 11.28 -2.50 -7.31
N TYR A 170 12.35 -3.21 -7.63
CA TYR A 170 12.34 -4.32 -8.60
C TYR A 170 11.87 -5.66 -8.00
N VAL A 171 11.38 -5.65 -6.76
CA VAL A 171 10.87 -6.85 -6.06
C VAL A 171 9.56 -7.38 -6.66
N LYS A 172 8.92 -6.60 -7.51
CA LYS A 172 7.64 -6.95 -8.12
C LYS A 172 7.79 -7.71 -9.43
#